data_49ec5225016ae06ff4d7659ab23fdb98
#
_entry.id   49ec5225016ae06ff4d7659ab23fdb98
#
_cell.length_a   1.000
_cell.length_b   1.000
_cell.length_c   1.000
_cell.angle_alpha   90.00
_cell.angle_beta   90.00
_cell.angle_gamma   90.00
#
_symmetry.space_group_name_H-M   'P 1'
#
loop_
_entity.id
_entity.type
_entity.pdbx_description
1 polymer ?
#
loop_
_entity_poly.entity_id
_entity_poly.type
_entity_poly.pdbx_seq_one_letter_code
_entity_poly.pdbx_strand_id
1 'polypeptide(L)'
;MRFFHISDLHFGKQLYGYDLTEEHRNFIRQLGKYCEEYSPDAVLIAGDIYDRAVPSAGAVTLMDELLMTLLGITVLIISGNHDNAQRLNYGSDFLRKHNIYISSMPPVEDLKMEKISLSDENGNVNFYLLPFFKPVVFKNSMPDEYLNGENAIIKKIVQNTDIDKSERNVVMSHQFFISGHEEPKLCDSEQLPAIVGGLD
;
A
#
# COMPACT_ATOMS: atom_id res chain seq x y z
N MET A 1 8.30 8.69 -16.79
CA MET A 1 8.44 8.09 -15.44
C MET A 1 8.22 6.60 -15.52
N ARG A 2 9.06 5.81 -14.87
CA ARG A 2 8.93 4.36 -14.69
C ARG A 2 8.85 4.05 -13.20
N PHE A 3 7.89 3.25 -12.77
CA PHE A 3 7.85 2.76 -11.40
C PHE A 3 7.55 1.26 -11.36
N PHE A 4 8.05 0.60 -10.32
CA PHE A 4 7.68 -0.76 -9.99
C PHE A 4 6.52 -0.74 -9.01
N HIS A 5 5.60 -1.68 -9.15
CA HIS A 5 4.48 -1.87 -8.24
C HIS A 5 4.52 -3.30 -7.71
N ILE A 6 4.62 -3.44 -6.41
CA ILE A 6 4.63 -4.71 -5.68
C ILE A 6 3.64 -4.62 -4.52
N SER A 7 3.11 -5.75 -4.08
CA SER A 7 2.24 -5.87 -2.91
C SER A 7 2.34 -7.26 -2.29
N ASP A 8 1.68 -7.46 -1.16
CA ASP A 8 1.48 -8.79 -0.57
C ASP A 8 2.77 -9.55 -0.30
N LEU A 9 3.76 -8.84 0.28
CA LEU A 9 5.07 -9.42 0.59
C LEU A 9 4.97 -10.46 1.69
N HIS A 10 4.05 -10.28 2.64
CA HIS A 10 3.79 -11.19 3.75
C HIS A 10 5.07 -11.67 4.45
N PHE A 11 5.99 -10.77 4.77
CA PHE A 11 7.21 -11.12 5.49
C PHE A 11 6.89 -11.82 6.80
N GLY A 12 7.54 -12.96 7.01
CA GLY A 12 7.29 -13.85 8.16
C GLY A 12 6.23 -14.92 7.92
N LYS A 13 5.74 -15.05 6.68
CA LYS A 13 4.80 -16.11 6.28
C LYS A 13 5.45 -17.48 6.38
N GLN A 14 4.64 -18.45 6.84
CA GLN A 14 4.98 -19.86 6.83
C GLN A 14 3.97 -20.62 5.99
N LEU A 15 4.42 -21.55 5.16
CA LEU A 15 3.60 -22.41 4.35
C LEU A 15 3.72 -23.86 4.85
N TYR A 16 2.68 -24.41 5.43
CA TYR A 16 2.68 -25.76 6.04
C TYR A 16 3.83 -25.98 7.03
N GLY A 17 4.19 -24.95 7.79
CA GLY A 17 5.32 -24.99 8.74
C GLY A 17 6.69 -24.74 8.13
N TYR A 18 6.78 -24.57 6.82
CA TYR A 18 7.98 -24.15 6.12
C TYR A 18 8.12 -22.62 6.19
N ASP A 19 9.29 -22.15 6.64
CA ASP A 19 9.59 -20.72 6.75
C ASP A 19 10.05 -20.18 5.39
N LEU A 20 9.41 -19.10 4.91
CA LEU A 20 9.70 -18.50 3.62
C LEU A 20 10.76 -17.38 3.66
N THR A 21 11.55 -17.30 4.72
CA THR A 21 12.56 -16.24 4.91
C THR A 21 13.57 -16.18 3.76
N GLU A 22 14.09 -17.34 3.30
CA GLU A 22 15.05 -17.36 2.20
C GLU A 22 14.43 -17.02 0.86
N GLU A 23 13.19 -17.39 0.62
CA GLU A 23 12.41 -17.02 -0.56
C GLU A 23 12.20 -15.49 -0.61
N HIS A 24 11.87 -14.88 0.51
CA HIS A 24 11.77 -13.43 0.63
C HIS A 24 13.11 -12.74 0.38
N ARG A 25 14.21 -13.23 0.92
CA ARG A 25 15.55 -12.71 0.63
C ARG A 25 15.91 -12.84 -0.84
N ASN A 26 15.55 -13.97 -1.46
CA ASN A 26 15.76 -14.16 -2.89
C ASN A 26 14.96 -13.15 -3.71
N PHE A 27 13.71 -12.89 -3.35
CA PHE A 27 12.87 -11.85 -3.95
C PHE A 27 13.52 -10.46 -3.82
N ILE A 28 13.99 -10.07 -2.61
CA ILE A 28 14.65 -8.78 -2.36
C ILE A 28 15.88 -8.63 -3.26
N ARG A 29 16.73 -9.68 -3.36
CA ARG A 29 17.90 -9.66 -4.26
C ARG A 29 17.52 -9.51 -5.73
N GLN A 30 16.45 -10.17 -6.17
CA GLN A 30 15.96 -10.04 -7.56
C GLN A 30 15.41 -8.65 -7.82
N LEU A 31 14.64 -8.09 -6.90
CA LEU A 31 14.13 -6.74 -7.00
C LEU A 31 15.27 -5.72 -7.12
N GLY A 32 16.33 -5.86 -6.30
CA GLY A 32 17.52 -5.02 -6.40
C GLY A 32 18.15 -5.05 -7.79
N LYS A 33 18.34 -6.25 -8.37
CA LYS A 33 18.85 -6.39 -9.74
C LYS A 33 17.96 -5.73 -10.79
N TYR A 34 16.65 -5.86 -10.65
CA TYR A 34 15.72 -5.16 -11.56
C TYR A 34 15.78 -3.65 -11.38
N CYS A 35 15.95 -3.16 -10.15
CA CYS A 35 16.15 -1.73 -9.92
C CYS A 35 17.45 -1.21 -10.58
N GLU A 36 18.53 -1.97 -10.52
CA GLU A 36 19.79 -1.63 -11.21
C GLU A 36 19.61 -1.65 -12.74
N GLU A 37 18.95 -2.67 -13.30
CA GLU A 37 18.76 -2.86 -14.74
C GLU A 37 17.82 -1.81 -15.33
N TYR A 38 16.69 -1.55 -14.66
CA TYR A 38 15.62 -0.73 -15.22
C TYR A 38 15.59 0.70 -14.70
N SER A 39 16.35 1.01 -13.64
CA SER A 39 16.44 2.33 -13.00
C SER A 39 15.06 2.99 -12.82
N PRO A 40 14.16 2.41 -12.01
CA PRO A 40 12.85 2.99 -11.78
C PRO A 40 12.96 4.31 -11.01
N ASP A 41 12.08 5.27 -11.33
CA ASP A 41 11.96 6.54 -10.60
C ASP A 41 11.34 6.32 -9.20
N ALA A 42 10.53 5.27 -9.06
CA ALA A 42 9.89 4.93 -7.78
C ALA A 42 9.59 3.42 -7.67
N VAL A 43 9.45 2.95 -6.43
CA VAL A 43 8.89 1.63 -6.08
C VAL A 43 7.66 1.85 -5.20
N LEU A 44 6.52 1.29 -5.62
CA LEU A 44 5.25 1.32 -4.90
C LEU A 44 5.07 -0.01 -4.18
N ILE A 45 4.87 0.01 -2.85
CA ILE A 45 4.60 -1.17 -2.02
C ILE A 45 3.17 -1.05 -1.49
N ALA A 46 2.24 -1.72 -2.16
CA ALA A 46 0.82 -1.51 -1.99
C ALA A 46 0.19 -2.45 -0.94
N GLY A 47 0.74 -2.45 0.26
CA GLY A 47 0.16 -3.13 1.42
C GLY A 47 0.62 -4.57 1.64
N ASP A 48 0.21 -5.12 2.78
CA ASP A 48 0.53 -6.45 3.29
C ASP A 48 2.03 -6.76 3.27
N ILE A 49 2.78 -5.83 3.90
CA ILE A 49 4.24 -5.97 4.09
C ILE A 49 4.54 -7.15 5.00
N TYR A 50 3.80 -7.25 6.09
CA TYR A 50 3.94 -8.32 7.07
C TYR A 50 2.79 -9.32 6.99
N ASP A 51 3.06 -10.59 7.27
CA ASP A 51 2.02 -11.63 7.35
C ASP A 51 1.07 -11.46 8.56
N ARG A 52 1.52 -10.74 9.59
CA ARG A 52 0.77 -10.56 10.84
C ARG A 52 0.96 -9.16 11.40
N ALA A 53 -0.08 -8.65 12.05
CA ALA A 53 -0.09 -7.34 12.73
C ALA A 53 1.00 -7.18 13.81
N VAL A 54 1.53 -8.29 14.36
CA VAL A 54 2.72 -8.34 15.21
C VAL A 54 3.76 -9.18 14.49
N PRO A 55 4.64 -8.56 13.70
CA PRO A 55 5.64 -9.28 12.93
C PRO A 55 6.70 -9.91 13.83
N SER A 56 7.27 -11.02 13.39
CA SER A 56 8.45 -11.61 14.02
C SER A 56 9.69 -10.72 13.82
N ALA A 57 10.72 -10.92 14.66
CA ALA A 57 12.00 -10.21 14.49
C ALA A 57 12.60 -10.45 13.08
N GLY A 58 12.51 -11.69 12.57
CA GLY A 58 12.96 -12.02 11.21
C GLY A 58 12.21 -11.25 10.12
N ALA A 59 10.88 -11.09 10.27
CA ALA A 59 10.08 -10.30 9.34
C ALA A 59 10.49 -8.81 9.34
N VAL A 60 10.78 -8.25 10.52
CA VAL A 60 11.28 -6.87 10.63
C VAL A 60 12.65 -6.72 9.96
N THR A 61 13.54 -7.72 10.13
CA THR A 61 14.84 -7.74 9.45
C THR A 61 14.69 -7.78 7.93
N LEU A 62 13.73 -8.55 7.38
CA LEU A 62 13.46 -8.58 5.94
C LEU A 62 13.00 -7.21 5.42
N MET A 63 12.19 -6.48 6.18
CA MET A 63 11.79 -5.12 5.81
C MET A 63 12.99 -4.16 5.78
N ASP A 64 13.89 -4.26 6.76
CA ASP A 64 15.13 -3.49 6.80
C ASP A 64 16.02 -3.81 5.58
N GLU A 65 16.22 -5.10 5.28
CA GLU A 65 16.96 -5.58 4.09
C GLU A 65 16.35 -5.02 2.79
N LEU A 66 15.01 -4.98 2.68
CA LEU A 66 14.30 -4.41 1.53
C LEU A 66 14.55 -2.91 1.40
N LEU A 67 14.38 -2.14 2.48
CA LEU A 67 14.59 -0.69 2.46
C LEU A 67 16.03 -0.33 2.14
N MET A 68 17.00 -1.08 2.66
CA MET A 68 18.42 -0.91 2.32
C MET A 68 18.70 -1.20 0.84
N THR A 69 18.04 -2.21 0.27
CA THR A 69 18.16 -2.55 -1.17
C THR A 69 17.59 -1.44 -2.06
N LEU A 70 16.55 -0.75 -1.60
CA LEU A 70 15.89 0.33 -2.34
C LEU A 70 16.43 1.74 -2.01
N LEU A 71 17.47 1.83 -1.17
CA LEU A 71 18.02 3.12 -0.77
C LEU A 71 18.51 3.94 -1.99
N GLY A 72 18.07 5.17 -2.06
CA GLY A 72 18.34 6.08 -3.18
C GLY A 72 17.24 6.10 -4.26
N ILE A 73 16.27 5.20 -4.20
CA ILE A 73 15.08 5.21 -5.03
C ILE A 73 13.92 5.77 -4.20
N THR A 74 13.00 6.50 -4.82
CA THR A 74 11.77 6.90 -4.11
C THR A 74 10.90 5.68 -3.82
N VAL A 75 10.52 5.49 -2.56
CA VAL A 75 9.66 4.38 -2.15
C VAL A 75 8.36 4.92 -1.55
N LEU A 76 7.22 4.45 -2.06
CA LEU A 76 5.90 4.78 -1.55
C LEU A 76 5.25 3.53 -0.97
N ILE A 77 4.87 3.58 0.30
CA ILE A 77 4.35 2.42 1.04
C ILE A 77 2.99 2.76 1.64
N ILE A 78 2.03 1.87 1.49
CA ILE A 78 0.78 1.89 2.26
C ILE A 78 0.65 0.63 3.11
N SER A 79 -0.16 0.66 4.16
CA SER A 79 -0.51 -0.55 4.90
C SER A 79 -1.60 -1.36 4.19
N GLY A 80 -1.54 -2.68 4.30
CA GLY A 80 -2.59 -3.61 3.93
C GLY A 80 -3.41 -4.07 5.13
N ASN A 81 -4.23 -5.10 4.92
CA ASN A 81 -5.14 -5.61 5.97
C ASN A 81 -4.44 -6.51 7.01
N HIS A 82 -3.28 -7.08 6.69
CA HIS A 82 -2.45 -7.83 7.63
C HIS A 82 -1.54 -6.92 8.47
N ASP A 83 -1.23 -5.72 7.99
CA ASP A 83 -0.33 -4.80 8.66
C ASP A 83 -0.98 -4.13 9.88
N ASN A 84 -0.17 -3.83 10.88
CA ASN A 84 -0.55 -2.89 11.92
C ASN A 84 -0.10 -1.48 11.52
N ALA A 85 -1.05 -0.62 11.17
CA ALA A 85 -0.79 0.73 10.68
C ALA A 85 0.13 1.54 11.59
N GLN A 86 -0.07 1.51 12.91
CA GLN A 86 0.75 2.26 13.87
C GLN A 86 2.19 1.74 13.95
N ARG A 87 2.37 0.40 13.88
CA ARG A 87 3.71 -0.21 13.88
C ARG A 87 4.47 0.10 12.60
N LEU A 88 3.77 0.03 11.45
CA LEU A 88 4.35 0.36 10.16
C LEU A 88 4.71 1.84 10.06
N ASN A 89 3.98 2.72 10.75
CA ASN A 89 4.26 4.16 10.80
C ASN A 89 5.51 4.51 11.63
N TYR A 90 6.07 3.56 12.38
CA TYR A 90 7.24 3.84 13.19
C TYR A 90 8.44 4.29 12.35
N GLY A 91 9.00 5.44 12.68
CA GLY A 91 10.14 6.02 11.96
C GLY A 91 9.80 6.65 10.60
N SER A 92 8.53 6.76 10.21
CA SER A 92 8.10 7.31 8.92
C SER A 92 8.64 8.71 8.64
N ASP A 93 8.65 9.60 9.64
CA ASP A 93 9.21 10.96 9.49
C ASP A 93 10.72 10.97 9.24
N PHE A 94 11.45 10.02 9.81
CA PHE A 94 12.87 9.83 9.53
C PHE A 94 13.08 9.28 8.12
N LEU A 95 12.34 8.26 7.74
CA LEU A 95 12.42 7.60 6.43
C LEU A 95 12.04 8.55 5.29
N ARG A 96 11.11 9.45 5.52
CA ARG A 96 10.71 10.51 4.56
C ARG A 96 11.90 11.38 4.12
N LYS A 97 12.88 11.62 5.00
CA LYS A 97 14.11 12.37 4.66
C LYS A 97 15.02 11.60 3.70
N HIS A 98 14.77 10.32 3.51
CA HIS A 98 15.47 9.44 2.58
C HIS A 98 14.59 9.03 1.39
N ASN A 99 13.54 9.82 1.07
CA ASN A 99 12.59 9.57 0.00
C ASN A 99 11.78 8.26 0.15
N ILE A 100 11.61 7.80 1.39
CA ILE A 100 10.75 6.66 1.72
C ILE A 100 9.51 7.20 2.45
N TYR A 101 8.37 7.14 1.80
CA TYR A 101 7.10 7.70 2.25
C TYR A 101 6.19 6.54 2.69
N ILE A 102 5.80 6.55 3.97
CA ILE A 102 4.91 5.54 4.54
C ILE A 102 3.60 6.20 4.91
N SER A 103 2.54 5.91 4.16
CA SER A 103 1.17 6.30 4.46
C SER A 103 0.41 5.08 4.95
N SER A 104 0.48 4.80 6.24
CA SER A 104 -0.11 3.60 6.83
C SER A 104 -1.39 3.86 7.60
N MET A 105 -1.63 5.10 8.05
CA MET A 105 -2.80 5.47 8.84
C MET A 105 -3.96 5.89 7.94
N PRO A 106 -5.17 5.31 8.11
CA PRO A 106 -6.36 5.78 7.40
C PRO A 106 -6.61 7.28 7.65
N PRO A 107 -7.04 8.05 6.63
CA PRO A 107 -7.20 9.51 6.72
C PRO A 107 -8.51 9.89 7.45
N VAL A 108 -8.61 9.58 8.74
CA VAL A 108 -9.83 9.79 9.54
C VAL A 108 -10.06 11.24 9.94
N GLU A 109 -9.03 12.10 9.94
CA GLU A 109 -9.13 13.48 10.43
C GLU A 109 -9.63 14.43 9.33
N ASP A 110 -9.03 14.37 8.15
CA ASP A 110 -9.29 15.30 7.04
C ASP A 110 -10.01 14.64 5.86
N LEU A 111 -10.13 13.32 5.87
CA LEU A 111 -10.74 12.52 4.80
C LEU A 111 -10.09 12.80 3.44
N LYS A 112 -8.74 12.90 3.40
CA LYS A 112 -7.96 13.13 2.19
C LYS A 112 -6.84 12.12 2.06
N MET A 113 -6.58 11.68 0.83
CA MET A 113 -5.39 10.87 0.54
C MET A 113 -4.13 11.72 0.68
N GLU A 114 -3.07 11.13 1.21
CA GLU A 114 -1.75 11.74 1.15
C GLU A 114 -1.27 11.80 -0.31
N LYS A 115 -0.78 12.97 -0.74
CA LYS A 115 -0.30 13.20 -2.10
C LYS A 115 1.23 13.32 -2.10
N ILE A 116 1.89 12.51 -2.93
CA ILE A 116 3.32 12.62 -3.25
C ILE A 116 3.45 12.90 -4.75
N SER A 117 4.11 13.99 -5.11
CA SER A 117 4.31 14.36 -6.51
C SER A 117 5.76 14.15 -6.91
N LEU A 118 5.96 13.42 -7.99
CA LEU A 118 7.26 13.25 -8.65
C LEU A 118 7.16 13.85 -10.05
N SER A 119 8.28 14.36 -10.56
CA SER A 119 8.31 15.01 -11.88
C SER A 119 9.25 14.28 -12.83
N ASP A 120 8.89 14.24 -14.10
CA ASP A 120 9.76 13.84 -15.20
C ASP A 120 9.71 14.86 -16.34
N GLU A 121 10.32 14.57 -17.48
CA GLU A 121 10.33 15.43 -18.67
C GLU A 121 8.93 15.79 -19.22
N ASN A 122 7.90 14.99 -18.87
CA ASN A 122 6.51 15.16 -19.29
C ASN A 122 5.63 15.83 -18.22
N GLY A 123 6.21 16.38 -17.14
CA GLY A 123 5.53 17.05 -16.05
C GLY A 123 5.34 16.17 -14.82
N ASN A 124 4.37 16.51 -13.97
CA ASN A 124 4.13 15.82 -12.70
C ASN A 124 3.38 14.51 -12.87
N VAL A 125 3.70 13.58 -11.97
CA VAL A 125 2.89 12.41 -11.66
C VAL A 125 2.56 12.47 -10.18
N ASN A 126 1.29 12.55 -9.85
CA ASN A 126 0.81 12.60 -8.47
C ASN A 126 0.39 11.21 -8.01
N PHE A 127 0.98 10.75 -6.94
CA PHE A 127 0.62 9.50 -6.28
C PHE A 127 -0.23 9.83 -5.06
N TYR A 128 -1.45 9.28 -5.02
CA TYR A 128 -2.38 9.42 -3.91
C TYR A 128 -2.40 8.10 -3.13
N LEU A 129 -2.03 8.16 -1.87
CA LEU A 129 -1.82 7.01 -1.01
C LEU A 129 -3.05 6.79 -0.14
N LEU A 130 -3.75 5.67 -0.34
CA LEU A 130 -4.92 5.26 0.43
C LEU A 130 -4.63 3.90 1.10
N PRO A 131 -4.18 3.87 2.36
CA PRO A 131 -3.94 2.63 3.09
C PRO A 131 -5.24 1.85 3.30
N PHE A 132 -5.11 0.56 3.58
CA PHE A 132 -6.26 -0.29 3.94
C PHE A 132 -6.99 0.27 5.17
N PHE A 133 -8.31 0.18 5.15
CA PHE A 133 -9.14 0.52 6.29
C PHE A 133 -10.40 -0.35 6.36
N LYS A 134 -10.95 -0.46 7.56
CA LYS A 134 -12.31 -0.96 7.79
C LYS A 134 -13.22 0.21 8.08
N PRO A 135 -14.48 0.24 7.61
CA PRO A 135 -15.41 1.36 7.82
C PRO A 135 -15.50 1.84 9.28
N VAL A 136 -15.39 0.92 10.23
CA VAL A 136 -15.51 1.22 11.67
C VAL A 136 -14.48 2.27 12.16
N VAL A 137 -13.33 2.42 11.50
CA VAL A 137 -12.32 3.42 11.93
C VAL A 137 -12.79 4.87 11.73
N PHE A 138 -13.78 5.08 10.83
CA PHE A 138 -14.37 6.39 10.55
C PHE A 138 -15.59 6.74 11.41
N LYS A 139 -15.98 5.88 12.38
CA LYS A 139 -17.18 6.06 13.19
C LYS A 139 -17.28 7.43 13.88
N ASN A 140 -16.16 8.02 14.28
CA ASN A 140 -16.13 9.33 14.92
C ASN A 140 -15.94 10.51 13.95
N SER A 141 -15.67 10.23 12.68
CA SER A 141 -15.33 11.24 11.67
C SER A 141 -16.39 11.38 10.59
N MET A 142 -17.33 10.42 10.51
CA MET A 142 -18.38 10.39 9.49
C MET A 142 -19.72 9.98 10.09
N PRO A 143 -20.87 10.48 9.56
CA PRO A 143 -22.20 9.98 9.90
C PRO A 143 -22.36 8.49 9.64
N ASP A 144 -23.17 7.81 10.45
CA ASP A 144 -23.39 6.36 10.38
C ASP A 144 -23.85 5.85 9.00
N GLU A 145 -24.54 6.68 8.23
CA GLU A 145 -24.98 6.36 6.86
C GLU A 145 -23.82 6.02 5.90
N TYR A 146 -22.63 6.58 6.13
CA TYR A 146 -21.42 6.31 5.34
C TYR A 146 -20.69 5.03 5.79
N LEU A 147 -21.02 4.50 6.95
CA LEU A 147 -20.34 3.32 7.52
C LEU A 147 -20.89 1.99 6.99
N ASN A 148 -21.91 2.03 6.12
CA ASN A 148 -22.53 0.84 5.56
C ASN A 148 -21.73 0.17 4.42
N GLY A 149 -20.49 0.63 4.17
CA GLY A 149 -19.59 0.06 3.18
C GLY A 149 -18.43 0.98 2.83
N GLU A 150 -17.37 0.39 2.30
CA GLU A 150 -16.14 1.09 1.91
C GLU A 150 -16.39 2.10 0.78
N ASN A 151 -17.29 1.80 -0.14
CA ASN A 151 -17.61 2.64 -1.30
C ASN A 151 -17.95 4.09 -0.94
N ALA A 152 -18.86 4.29 0.03
CA ALA A 152 -19.30 5.63 0.42
C ALA A 152 -18.12 6.43 1.03
N ILE A 153 -17.29 5.75 1.82
CA ILE A 153 -16.10 6.34 2.46
C ILE A 153 -15.08 6.73 1.41
N ILE A 154 -14.76 5.83 0.48
CA ILE A 154 -13.78 6.10 -0.59
C ILE A 154 -14.26 7.24 -1.49
N LYS A 155 -15.54 7.23 -1.91
CA LYS A 155 -16.12 8.35 -2.68
C LYS A 155 -15.94 9.67 -1.94
N LYS A 156 -16.16 9.71 -0.63
CA LYS A 156 -15.98 10.91 0.18
C LYS A 156 -14.52 11.35 0.26
N ILE A 157 -13.60 10.41 0.48
CA ILE A 157 -12.15 10.68 0.49
C ILE A 157 -11.69 11.23 -0.87
N VAL A 158 -12.12 10.60 -1.98
CA VAL A 158 -11.77 11.07 -3.34
C VAL A 158 -12.33 12.47 -3.60
N GLN A 159 -13.57 12.74 -3.19
CA GLN A 159 -14.19 14.07 -3.34
C GLN A 159 -13.48 15.17 -2.55
N ASN A 160 -12.96 14.84 -1.36
CA ASN A 160 -12.25 15.78 -0.51
C ASN A 160 -10.79 15.97 -0.94
N THR A 161 -10.22 14.96 -1.63
CA THR A 161 -8.83 15.02 -2.10
C THR A 161 -8.73 15.96 -3.31
N ASP A 162 -7.78 16.88 -3.26
CA ASP A 162 -7.54 17.83 -4.35
C ASP A 162 -6.76 17.16 -5.49
N ILE A 163 -7.52 16.59 -6.44
CA ILE A 163 -6.97 15.87 -7.60
C ILE A 163 -6.98 16.78 -8.82
N ASP A 164 -5.80 17.21 -9.27
CA ASP A 164 -5.66 17.95 -10.52
C ASP A 164 -5.77 16.99 -11.71
N LYS A 165 -6.91 17.03 -12.39
CA LYS A 165 -7.19 16.18 -13.56
C LYS A 165 -6.38 16.57 -14.81
N SER A 166 -5.70 17.69 -14.80
CA SER A 166 -4.81 18.09 -15.91
C SER A 166 -3.44 17.43 -15.83
N GLU A 167 -3.09 16.88 -14.67
CA GLU A 167 -1.85 16.15 -14.41
C GLU A 167 -2.06 14.63 -14.46
N ARG A 168 -0.97 13.89 -14.49
CA ARG A 168 -0.98 12.42 -14.40
C ARG A 168 -1.20 12.02 -12.94
N ASN A 169 -2.21 11.19 -12.68
CA ASN A 169 -2.61 10.80 -11.34
C ASN A 169 -2.63 9.28 -11.20
N VAL A 170 -2.06 8.78 -10.12
CA VAL A 170 -2.03 7.37 -9.73
C VAL A 170 -2.58 7.26 -8.32
N VAL A 171 -3.59 6.43 -8.13
CA VAL A 171 -4.11 6.09 -6.79
C VAL A 171 -3.53 4.74 -6.40
N MET A 172 -2.90 4.66 -5.24
CA MET A 172 -2.39 3.43 -4.65
C MET A 172 -3.28 3.04 -3.48
N SER A 173 -3.86 1.85 -3.53
CA SER A 173 -4.78 1.36 -2.49
C SER A 173 -4.64 -0.15 -2.32
N HIS A 174 -4.99 -0.64 -1.12
CA HIS A 174 -5.05 -2.05 -0.78
C HIS A 174 -6.47 -2.42 -0.34
N GLN A 175 -7.43 -2.28 -1.28
CA GLN A 175 -8.84 -2.58 -1.10
C GLN A 175 -9.32 -3.48 -2.24
N PHE A 176 -10.43 -4.18 -2.04
CA PHE A 176 -11.05 -4.96 -3.11
C PHE A 176 -11.83 -4.05 -4.06
N PHE A 177 -11.32 -3.90 -5.27
CA PHE A 177 -11.99 -3.17 -6.34
C PHE A 177 -12.55 -4.14 -7.36
N ILE A 178 -13.85 -4.03 -7.66
CA ILE A 178 -14.50 -4.75 -8.76
C ILE A 178 -15.12 -3.74 -9.72
N SER A 179 -14.97 -4.00 -11.02
CA SER A 179 -15.57 -3.17 -12.08
C SER A 179 -16.91 -3.76 -12.50
N GLY A 180 -17.99 -3.03 -12.23
CA GLY A 180 -19.32 -3.41 -12.66
C GLY A 180 -19.80 -4.76 -12.11
N HIS A 181 -20.31 -5.63 -12.99
CA HIS A 181 -20.88 -6.93 -12.64
C HIS A 181 -19.94 -8.10 -12.91
N GLU A 182 -18.64 -7.84 -13.12
CA GLU A 182 -17.68 -8.91 -13.34
C GLU A 182 -17.35 -9.62 -12.03
N GLU A 183 -17.42 -10.94 -12.03
CA GLU A 183 -16.91 -11.73 -10.90
C GLU A 183 -15.40 -11.57 -10.80
N PRO A 184 -14.85 -11.34 -9.59
CA PRO A 184 -13.40 -11.23 -9.42
C PRO A 184 -12.73 -12.55 -9.83
N LYS A 185 -11.64 -12.44 -10.59
CA LYS A 185 -10.78 -13.59 -10.89
C LYS A 185 -9.97 -13.92 -9.65
N LEU A 186 -10.29 -15.02 -9.01
CA LEU A 186 -9.58 -15.51 -7.83
C LEU A 186 -8.61 -16.63 -8.25
N CYS A 187 -7.50 -16.76 -7.54
CA CYS A 187 -6.70 -17.96 -7.57
C CYS A 187 -7.25 -18.99 -6.56
N ASP A 188 -6.87 -20.28 -6.71
CA ASP A 188 -7.38 -21.37 -5.87
C ASP A 188 -7.11 -21.19 -4.36
N SER A 189 -6.17 -20.33 -4.00
CA SER A 189 -5.81 -20.02 -2.60
C SER A 189 -6.53 -18.80 -2.03
N GLU A 190 -7.27 -18.06 -2.86
CA GLU A 190 -8.00 -16.87 -2.43
C GLU A 190 -9.43 -17.23 -2.04
N GLN A 191 -9.87 -16.70 -0.90
CA GLN A 191 -11.28 -16.75 -0.51
C GLN A 191 -11.82 -15.33 -0.54
N LEU A 192 -12.95 -15.15 -1.22
CA LEU A 192 -13.70 -13.89 -1.10
C LEU A 192 -14.08 -13.69 0.36
N PRO A 193 -13.75 -12.53 0.97
CA PRO A 193 -14.28 -12.21 2.28
C PRO A 193 -15.80 -12.24 2.23
N ALA A 194 -16.45 -12.74 3.28
CA ALA A 194 -17.90 -12.91 3.35
C ALA A 194 -18.70 -11.59 3.21
N ILE A 195 -18.01 -10.45 3.22
CA ILE A 195 -18.58 -9.12 3.02
C ILE A 195 -17.63 -8.39 2.05
N VAL A 196 -17.86 -8.56 0.78
CA VAL A 196 -17.22 -7.73 -0.25
C VAL A 196 -18.21 -6.64 -0.62
N GLY A 197 -18.01 -5.44 -0.09
CA GLY A 197 -18.56 -4.26 -0.72
C GLY A 197 -17.78 -4.04 -2.02
N GLY A 198 -18.35 -4.43 -3.16
CA GLY A 198 -17.76 -4.10 -4.44
C GLY A 198 -17.65 -2.58 -4.58
N LEU A 199 -16.50 -2.09 -5.03
CA LEU A 199 -16.29 -0.69 -5.36
C LEU A 199 -16.55 -0.54 -6.87
N ASP A 200 -17.65 0.17 -7.21
CA ASP A 200 -17.95 0.59 -8.58
C ASP A 200 -17.08 1.77 -9.02
#